data_697ff4966111aeb97cacd80300598a90
#
_entry.id   697ff4966111aeb97cacd80300598a90
#
_cell.length_a   1.000
_cell.length_b   1.000
_cell.length_c   1.000
_cell.angle_alpha   90.00
_cell.angle_beta   90.00
_cell.angle_gamma   90.00
#
_symmetry.space_group_name_H-M   'P 1'
#
loop_
_entity.id
_entity.type
_entity.pdbx_description
1 polymer ?
#
loop_
_entity_poly.entity_id
_entity_poly.type
_entity_poly.pdbx_seq_one_letter_code
_entity_poly.pdbx_strand_id
1 'polypeptide(L)'
;LADMATRIEAARLLCLRAAWEKDNGDDYTLSSSMAKVFASETAMWVTTEAVQIHGGYGYVKEYHVERLMRDAKITQIYEGTSEVQRIVIGRGILK
;
A
#
# COMPACT_ATOMS: atom_id res chain seq x y z
N LEU A 1 -9.94 13.80 3.15
CA LEU A 1 -9.33 13.27 4.40
C LEU A 1 -10.01 12.00 4.89
N ALA A 2 -11.35 11.94 4.85
CA ALA A 2 -12.09 10.77 5.31
C ALA A 2 -11.73 9.51 4.50
N ASP A 3 -11.66 9.63 3.18
CA ASP A 3 -11.28 8.50 2.32
C ASP A 3 -9.83 8.07 2.57
N MET A 4 -8.94 9.03 2.80
CA MET A 4 -7.56 8.74 3.13
C MET A 4 -7.47 7.94 4.43
N ALA A 5 -8.14 8.39 5.47
CA ALA A 5 -8.15 7.72 6.77
C ALA A 5 -8.75 6.31 6.67
N THR A 6 -9.84 6.16 5.93
CA THR A 6 -10.50 4.87 5.74
C THR A 6 -9.60 3.87 5.03
N ARG A 7 -8.95 4.29 3.95
CA ARG A 7 -8.06 3.40 3.19
C ARG A 7 -6.81 3.04 3.98
N ILE A 8 -6.25 3.98 4.74
CA ILE A 8 -5.11 3.71 5.61
C ILE A 8 -5.47 2.67 6.66
N GLU A 9 -6.63 2.80 7.29
CA GLU A 9 -7.08 1.84 8.29
C GLU A 9 -7.30 0.45 7.67
N ALA A 10 -7.91 0.38 6.49
CA ALA A 10 -8.08 -0.89 5.79
C ALA A 10 -6.73 -1.53 5.45
N ALA A 11 -5.76 -0.73 4.99
CA ALA A 11 -4.42 -1.23 4.70
C ALA A 11 -3.74 -1.77 5.96
N ARG A 12 -3.87 -1.05 7.07
CA ARG A 12 -3.32 -1.47 8.37
C ARG A 12 -3.89 -2.81 8.80
N LEU A 13 -5.20 -2.97 8.70
CA LEU A 13 -5.87 -4.21 9.10
C LEU A 13 -5.46 -5.40 8.23
N LEU A 14 -5.28 -5.20 6.92
CA LEU A 14 -4.78 -6.25 6.04
C LEU A 14 -3.37 -6.70 6.44
N CYS A 15 -2.49 -5.75 6.75
CA CYS A 15 -1.13 -6.06 7.21
C CYS A 15 -1.14 -6.81 8.54
N LEU A 16 -1.99 -6.40 9.48
CA LEU A 16 -2.12 -7.06 10.77
C LEU A 16 -2.65 -8.48 10.62
N ARG A 17 -3.61 -8.70 9.71
CA ARG A 17 -4.13 -10.03 9.43
C ARG A 17 -3.04 -10.97 8.92
N ALA A 18 -2.25 -10.50 7.94
CA ALA A 18 -1.15 -11.31 7.41
C ALA A 18 -0.12 -11.65 8.50
N ALA A 19 0.22 -10.69 9.34
CA ALA A 19 1.14 -10.90 10.45
C ALA A 19 0.58 -11.90 11.46
N TRP A 20 -0.71 -11.80 11.79
CA TRP A 20 -1.38 -12.72 12.69
C TRP A 20 -1.37 -14.16 12.15
N GLU A 21 -1.70 -14.32 10.86
CA GLU A 21 -1.68 -15.64 10.22
C GLU A 21 -0.28 -16.26 10.27
N LYS A 22 0.75 -15.46 9.99
CA LYS A 22 2.14 -15.92 10.07
C LYS A 22 2.50 -16.38 11.47
N ASP A 23 2.13 -15.59 12.48
CA ASP A 23 2.44 -15.92 13.88
C ASP A 23 1.73 -17.18 14.36
N ASN A 24 0.58 -17.50 13.79
CA ASN A 24 -0.20 -18.70 14.14
C ASN A 24 0.16 -19.92 13.29
N GLY A 25 1.18 -19.83 12.43
CA GLY A 25 1.61 -20.94 11.60
C GLY A 25 0.72 -21.22 10.40
N ASP A 26 -0.22 -20.33 10.09
CA ASP A 26 -1.09 -20.48 8.92
C ASP A 26 -0.37 -20.06 7.64
N ASP A 27 -0.92 -20.47 6.50
CA ASP A 27 -0.45 -19.98 5.19
C ASP A 27 -0.91 -18.54 5.01
N TYR A 28 0.04 -17.62 4.99
CA TYR A 28 -0.22 -16.19 4.87
C TYR A 28 0.06 -15.63 3.47
N THR A 29 0.29 -16.50 2.49
CA THR A 29 0.64 -16.06 1.12
C THR A 29 -0.42 -15.14 0.51
N LEU A 30 -1.68 -15.55 0.56
CA LEU A 30 -2.78 -14.76 0.00
C LEU A 30 -2.93 -13.44 0.73
N SER A 31 -2.99 -13.47 2.07
CA SER A 31 -3.17 -12.28 2.88
C SER A 31 -2.02 -11.29 2.76
N SER A 32 -0.78 -11.78 2.71
CA SER A 32 0.39 -10.88 2.57
C SER A 32 0.42 -10.23 1.19
N SER A 33 0.04 -10.95 0.15
CA SER A 33 -0.03 -10.38 -1.20
C SER A 33 -1.12 -9.32 -1.31
N MET A 34 -2.29 -9.57 -0.71
CA MET A 34 -3.37 -8.58 -0.65
C MET A 34 -2.94 -7.34 0.13
N ALA A 35 -2.29 -7.53 1.28
CA ALA A 35 -1.79 -6.44 2.10
C ALA A 35 -0.79 -5.59 1.32
N LYS A 36 0.14 -6.22 0.64
CA LYS A 36 1.18 -5.52 -0.13
C LYS A 36 0.57 -4.70 -1.26
N VAL A 37 -0.33 -5.27 -2.05
CA VAL A 37 -1.01 -4.54 -3.13
C VAL A 37 -1.80 -3.37 -2.58
N PHE A 38 -2.66 -3.61 -1.60
CA PHE A 38 -3.56 -2.58 -1.09
C PHE A 38 -2.80 -1.47 -0.36
N ALA A 39 -1.84 -1.84 0.49
CA ALA A 39 -1.07 -0.85 1.25
C ALA A 39 -0.20 0.02 0.33
N SER A 40 0.48 -0.58 -0.66
CA SER A 40 1.34 0.18 -1.57
C SER A 40 0.53 1.11 -2.47
N GLU A 41 -0.61 0.66 -2.99
CA GLU A 41 -1.48 1.50 -3.80
C GLU A 41 -2.15 2.59 -2.97
N THR A 42 -2.53 2.28 -1.73
CA THR A 42 -3.06 3.26 -0.79
C THR A 42 -2.01 4.33 -0.47
N ALA A 43 -0.78 3.93 -0.19
CA ALA A 43 0.32 4.86 0.08
C ALA A 43 0.54 5.82 -1.10
N MET A 44 0.53 5.29 -2.32
CA MET A 44 0.69 6.11 -3.52
C MET A 44 -0.47 7.08 -3.69
N TRP A 45 -1.70 6.61 -3.52
CA TRP A 45 -2.89 7.45 -3.63
C TRP A 45 -2.92 8.53 -2.55
N VAL A 46 -2.68 8.17 -1.29
CA VAL A 46 -2.70 9.12 -0.16
C VAL A 46 -1.64 10.19 -0.33
N THR A 47 -0.41 9.81 -0.67
CA THR A 47 0.68 10.78 -0.84
C THR A 47 0.44 11.69 -2.04
N THR A 48 -0.13 11.18 -3.13
CA THR A 48 -0.51 11.99 -4.30
C THR A 48 -1.58 13.01 -3.91
N GLU A 49 -2.61 12.58 -3.19
CA GLU A 49 -3.66 13.49 -2.72
C GLU A 49 -3.12 14.51 -1.73
N ALA A 50 -2.16 14.13 -0.89
CA ALA A 50 -1.51 15.05 0.04
C ALA A 50 -0.77 16.17 -0.70
N VAL A 51 -0.06 15.83 -1.79
CA VAL A 51 0.57 16.85 -2.65
C VAL A 51 -0.50 17.78 -3.22
N GLN A 52 -1.61 17.24 -3.68
CA GLN A 52 -2.70 18.03 -4.25
C GLN A 52 -3.29 18.99 -3.20
N ILE A 53 -3.49 18.53 -1.97
CA ILE A 53 -4.03 19.35 -0.87
C ILE A 53 -3.10 20.51 -0.55
N HIS A 54 -1.79 20.27 -0.58
CA HIS A 54 -0.79 21.33 -0.33
C HIS A 54 -0.67 22.31 -1.50
N GLY A 55 -1.21 21.97 -2.66
CA GLY A 55 -1.11 22.80 -3.84
C GLY A 55 0.34 22.92 -4.32
N GLY A 56 0.71 24.08 -4.84
CA GLY A 56 2.06 24.31 -5.35
C GLY A 56 3.15 24.04 -4.32
N TYR A 57 2.90 24.30 -3.06
CA TYR A 57 3.85 24.04 -1.98
C TYR A 57 4.13 22.55 -1.81
N GLY A 58 3.17 21.68 -2.12
CA GLY A 58 3.37 20.25 -2.04
C GLY A 58 4.34 19.69 -3.06
N TYR A 59 4.58 20.42 -4.15
CA TYR A 59 5.46 19.99 -5.23
C TYR A 59 6.91 20.41 -5.01
N VAL A 60 7.20 21.29 -4.06
CA VAL A 60 8.57 21.77 -3.81
C VAL A 60 9.23 21.01 -2.68
N LYS A 61 10.55 20.84 -2.79
CA LYS A 61 11.33 19.97 -1.89
C LYS A 61 11.33 20.42 -0.42
N GLU A 62 11.12 21.70 -0.17
CA GLU A 62 11.18 22.29 1.16
C GLU A 62 10.09 21.77 2.10
N TYR A 63 8.99 21.19 1.56
CA TYR A 63 7.84 20.76 2.36
C TYR A 63 7.73 19.24 2.51
N HIS A 64 8.66 18.48 1.98
CA HIS A 64 8.79 17.02 2.15
C HIS A 64 7.64 16.16 1.59
N VAL A 65 6.48 16.70 1.29
CA VAL A 65 5.32 15.91 0.82
C VAL A 65 5.62 15.24 -0.51
N GLU A 66 6.31 15.94 -1.43
CA GLU A 66 6.70 15.36 -2.73
C GLU A 66 7.65 14.18 -2.55
N ARG A 67 8.51 14.21 -1.53
CA ARG A 67 9.42 13.10 -1.25
C ARG A 67 8.64 11.87 -0.79
N LEU A 68 7.61 12.06 0.05
CA LEU A 68 6.77 10.95 0.52
C LEU A 68 6.07 10.27 -0.65
N MET A 69 5.61 11.06 -1.65
CA MET A 69 5.02 10.51 -2.86
C MET A 69 6.05 9.70 -3.66
N ARG A 70 7.26 10.21 -3.82
CA ARG A 70 8.34 9.49 -4.52
C ARG A 70 8.70 8.20 -3.79
N ASP A 71 8.80 8.25 -2.47
CA ASP A 71 9.11 7.08 -1.65
C ASP A 71 7.98 6.04 -1.73
N ALA A 72 6.73 6.47 -1.79
CA ALA A 72 5.60 5.56 -1.91
C ALA A 72 5.63 4.79 -3.23
N LYS A 73 6.06 5.42 -4.31
CA LYS A 73 6.04 4.79 -5.63
C LYS A 73 6.84 3.50 -5.70
N ILE A 74 8.01 3.46 -5.07
CA ILE A 74 8.85 2.27 -5.11
C ILE A 74 8.16 1.06 -4.46
N THR A 75 7.24 1.29 -3.52
CA THR A 75 6.53 0.20 -2.85
C THR A 75 5.62 -0.59 -3.80
N GLN A 76 5.25 -0.01 -4.95
CA GLN A 76 4.48 -0.70 -5.98
C GLN A 76 5.37 -1.52 -6.92
N ILE A 77 6.68 -1.40 -6.80
CA ILE A 77 7.65 -1.96 -7.75
C ILE A 77 8.51 -3.06 -7.12
N TYR A 78 9.12 -2.79 -5.97
CA TYR A 78 10.08 -3.73 -5.37
C TYR A 78 9.38 -4.86 -4.60
N GLU A 79 10.13 -5.91 -4.33
CA GLU A 79 9.64 -7.09 -3.59
C GLU A 79 8.37 -7.69 -4.21
N GLY A 80 8.32 -7.69 -5.54
CA GLY A 80 7.15 -8.10 -6.31
C GLY A 80 6.29 -6.91 -6.68
N THR A 81 6.20 -6.60 -7.98
CA THR A 81 5.36 -5.50 -8.47
C THR A 81 3.90 -5.75 -8.12
N SER A 82 3.08 -4.69 -8.18
CA SER A 82 1.63 -4.83 -7.98
C SER A 82 1.02 -5.85 -8.94
N GLU A 83 1.52 -5.91 -10.17
CA GLU A 83 1.07 -6.89 -11.17
C GLU A 83 1.42 -8.32 -10.76
N VAL A 84 2.65 -8.54 -10.28
CA VAL A 84 3.08 -9.87 -9.80
C VAL A 84 2.27 -10.29 -8.58
N GLN A 85 2.00 -9.37 -7.66
CA GLN A 85 1.18 -9.67 -6.49
C GLN A 85 -0.24 -10.08 -6.89
N ARG A 86 -0.81 -9.43 -7.91
CA ARG A 86 -2.12 -9.82 -8.43
C ARG A 86 -2.14 -11.21 -9.04
N ILE A 87 -1.04 -11.61 -9.69
CA ILE A 87 -0.90 -12.98 -10.20
C ILE A 87 -0.92 -13.99 -9.04
N VAL A 88 -0.18 -13.70 -7.97
CA VAL A 88 -0.15 -14.57 -6.78
C VAL A 88 -1.53 -14.66 -6.14
N ILE A 89 -2.23 -13.54 -6.00
CA ILE A 89 -3.58 -13.52 -5.45
C ILE A 89 -4.54 -14.34 -6.31
N GLY A 90 -4.51 -14.12 -7.63
CA GLY A 90 -5.37 -14.84 -8.56
C GLY A 90 -5.17 -16.36 -8.46
N ARG A 91 -3.92 -16.80 -8.40
CA ARG A 91 -3.61 -18.24 -8.23
C ARG A 91 -4.15 -18.77 -6.91
N GLY A 92 -4.05 -18.00 -5.84
CA GLY A 92 -4.55 -18.40 -4.53
C GLY A 92 -6.06 -18.57 -4.50
N ILE A 93 -6.78 -17.68 -5.17
CA ILE A 93 -8.25 -17.74 -5.24
C ILE A 93 -8.73 -18.90 -6.09
N LEU A 94 -8.03 -19.22 -7.17
CA LEU A 94 -8.42 -20.26 -8.13
C LEU A 94 -8.09 -21.67 -7.66
N LYS A 95 -7.41 -21.81 -6.57
CA LYS A 95 -7.22 -23.12 -5.92
C LYS A 95 -8.53 -23.55 -5.24
#